data_1ded4a8a5ebe5ccd542dff4cbe459373
#
_entry.id   1ded4a8a5ebe5ccd542dff4cbe459373
#
_cell.length_a   1.000
_cell.length_b   1.000
_cell.length_c   1.000
_cell.angle_alpha   90.00
_cell.angle_beta   90.00
_cell.angle_gamma   90.00
#
_symmetry.space_group_name_H-M   'P 1'
#
loop_
_entity.id
_entity.type
_entity.pdbx_description
1 polymer ?
#
loop_
_entity_poly.entity_id
_entity_poly.type
_entity_poly.pdbx_seq_one_letter_code
_entity_poly.pdbx_strand_id
1 'polypeptide(L)'
;MKPNKETYRILVIDDHPIVAEGIIALASQLEGVTCKGATCAKDVEQLTLKERFDLCIIDLELPDMNGFQLISHLHSRIPECGILIYTMHEEPWIIAKLSTLNINGAVSKNASTSELRDAISTLKNGTRYFSNVFSELDKEKQNTLPHALPELSRREKEVLAYLSQGLSTSEISQLLFLSINTIQTYRKRLMEKLEAKNVAELVYKGKSL
;
A
#
# COMPACT_ATOMS: atom_id res chain seq x y z
N MET A 1 -22.99 -3.03 20.80
CA MET A 1 -21.93 -2.64 21.75
C MET A 1 -20.82 -3.66 21.62
N LYS A 2 -19.64 -3.28 21.12
CA LYS A 2 -18.45 -4.14 21.19
C LYS A 2 -18.03 -4.24 22.66
N PRO A 3 -17.57 -5.43 23.13
CA PRO A 3 -17.09 -5.56 24.51
C PRO A 3 -15.97 -4.56 24.74
N ASN A 4 -15.97 -3.96 25.94
CA ASN A 4 -14.93 -3.02 26.37
C ASN A 4 -13.58 -3.76 26.38
N LYS A 5 -12.82 -3.62 25.29
CA LYS A 5 -11.51 -4.25 25.16
C LYS A 5 -10.54 -3.36 25.94
N GLU A 6 -10.02 -3.87 27.06
CA GLU A 6 -9.13 -3.12 27.95
C GLU A 6 -7.90 -2.54 27.22
N THR A 7 -7.51 -3.09 26.05
CA THR A 7 -6.32 -2.67 25.31
C THR A 7 -6.55 -2.75 23.79
N TYR A 8 -6.31 -1.66 23.09
CA TYR A 8 -6.30 -1.58 21.61
C TYR A 8 -4.88 -1.78 21.10
N ARG A 9 -4.65 -2.84 20.33
CA ARG A 9 -3.31 -3.28 19.89
C ARG A 9 -3.03 -2.85 18.47
N ILE A 10 -1.95 -2.12 18.28
CA ILE A 10 -1.52 -1.61 16.97
C ILE A 10 -0.21 -2.27 16.56
N LEU A 11 -0.15 -2.73 15.31
CA LEU A 11 1.07 -3.15 14.65
C LEU A 11 1.48 -2.06 13.65
N VAL A 12 2.66 -1.48 13.87
CA VAL A 12 3.27 -0.48 12.97
C VAL A 12 4.25 -1.19 12.07
N ILE A 13 4.10 -1.03 10.76
CA ILE A 13 4.87 -1.72 9.73
C ILE A 13 5.50 -0.68 8.81
N ASP A 14 6.80 -0.43 9.01
CA ASP A 14 7.59 0.57 8.27
C ASP A 14 9.05 0.13 8.27
N ASP A 15 9.71 0.11 7.14
CA ASP A 15 11.12 -0.32 7.02
C ASP A 15 12.11 0.73 7.54
N HIS A 16 11.62 1.93 7.87
CA HIS A 16 12.39 3.00 8.51
C HIS A 16 12.19 2.97 10.02
N PRO A 17 13.15 2.47 10.84
CA PRO A 17 12.95 2.30 12.28
C PRO A 17 12.55 3.57 13.00
N ILE A 18 13.12 4.72 12.62
CA ILE A 18 12.83 6.02 13.26
C ILE A 18 11.38 6.46 13.01
N VAL A 19 10.82 6.11 11.85
CA VAL A 19 9.41 6.40 11.53
C VAL A 19 8.50 5.49 12.36
N ALA A 20 8.80 4.19 12.38
CA ALA A 20 8.05 3.23 13.19
C ALA A 20 8.05 3.61 14.67
N GLU A 21 9.20 3.96 15.24
CA GLU A 21 9.34 4.42 16.63
C GLU A 21 8.54 5.71 16.88
N GLY A 22 8.57 6.66 15.96
CA GLY A 22 7.80 7.90 16.02
C GLY A 22 6.29 7.63 16.06
N ILE A 23 5.79 6.75 15.21
CA ILE A 23 4.38 6.34 15.18
C ILE A 23 4.00 5.63 16.49
N ILE A 24 4.84 4.71 16.96
CA ILE A 24 4.64 3.98 18.23
C ILE A 24 4.57 4.98 19.40
N ALA A 25 5.50 5.91 19.48
CA ALA A 25 5.51 6.94 20.53
C ALA A 25 4.25 7.81 20.50
N LEU A 26 3.79 8.20 19.30
CA LEU A 26 2.56 8.98 19.10
C LEU A 26 1.31 8.19 19.53
N ALA A 27 1.18 6.95 19.05
CA ALA A 27 0.01 6.12 19.30
C ALA A 27 -0.08 5.68 20.77
N SER A 28 1.06 5.45 21.43
CA SER A 28 1.11 5.05 22.85
C SER A 28 0.68 6.17 23.80
N GLN A 29 0.55 7.42 23.33
CA GLN A 29 -0.06 8.51 24.12
C GLN A 29 -1.59 8.41 24.20
N LEU A 30 -2.21 7.59 23.36
CA LEU A 30 -3.65 7.36 23.40
C LEU A 30 -4.00 6.35 24.50
N GLU A 31 -5.01 6.67 25.28
CA GLU A 31 -5.45 5.82 26.40
C GLU A 31 -5.81 4.40 25.92
N GLY A 32 -5.30 3.39 26.61
CA GLY A 32 -5.59 1.99 26.33
C GLY A 32 -4.99 1.48 25.01
N VAL A 33 -3.98 2.13 24.43
CA VAL A 33 -3.29 1.70 23.22
C VAL A 33 -1.95 1.04 23.57
N THR A 34 -1.64 -0.06 22.91
CA THR A 34 -0.31 -0.70 22.93
C THR A 34 0.15 -0.93 21.48
N CYS A 35 1.45 -0.74 21.25
CA CYS A 35 2.02 -0.80 19.91
C CYS A 35 3.18 -1.80 19.83
N LYS A 36 3.33 -2.43 18.67
CA LYS A 36 4.52 -3.18 18.27
C LYS A 36 4.96 -2.71 16.88
N GLY A 37 6.26 -2.81 16.61
CA GLY A 37 6.86 -2.49 15.32
C GLY A 37 7.26 -3.74 14.56
N ALA A 38 7.21 -3.66 13.23
CA ALA A 38 7.77 -4.61 12.28
C ALA A 38 8.43 -3.83 11.15
N THR A 39 9.58 -4.28 10.67
CA THR A 39 10.34 -3.61 9.60
C THR A 39 10.28 -4.35 8.26
N CYS A 40 9.65 -5.52 8.23
CA CYS A 40 9.50 -6.34 7.04
C CYS A 40 8.29 -7.28 7.18
N ALA A 41 7.84 -7.86 6.07
CA ALA A 41 6.70 -8.77 6.05
C ALA A 41 6.94 -10.04 6.88
N LYS A 42 8.17 -10.52 6.97
CA LYS A 42 8.53 -11.68 7.79
C LYS A 42 8.28 -11.44 9.27
N ASP A 43 8.60 -10.25 9.78
CA ASP A 43 8.32 -9.86 11.17
C ASP A 43 6.82 -9.79 11.43
N VAL A 44 6.06 -9.23 10.48
CA VAL A 44 4.59 -9.17 10.52
C VAL A 44 4.01 -10.58 10.65
N GLU A 45 4.51 -11.52 9.85
CA GLU A 45 4.06 -12.92 9.91
C GLU A 45 4.31 -13.55 11.28
N GLN A 46 5.48 -13.35 11.86
CA GLN A 46 5.83 -13.88 13.17
C GLN A 46 4.99 -13.27 14.30
N LEU A 47 4.72 -11.97 14.24
CA LEU A 47 3.94 -11.25 15.24
C LEU A 47 2.47 -11.65 15.18
N THR A 48 1.88 -11.72 13.99
CA THR A 48 0.47 -12.08 13.80
C THR A 48 0.15 -13.54 14.10
N LEU A 49 1.16 -14.43 14.15
CA LEU A 49 1.04 -15.81 14.65
C LEU A 49 0.88 -15.86 16.17
N LYS A 50 1.53 -14.94 16.89
CA LYS A 50 1.63 -14.97 18.35
C LYS A 50 0.57 -14.10 19.03
N GLU A 51 0.13 -13.04 18.36
CA GLU A 51 -0.72 -12.01 18.96
C GLU A 51 -1.78 -11.54 17.97
N ARG A 52 -2.87 -10.99 18.52
CA ARG A 52 -3.92 -10.33 17.74
C ARG A 52 -3.70 -8.82 17.79
N PHE A 53 -3.91 -8.19 16.66
CA PHE A 53 -3.89 -6.74 16.49
C PHE A 53 -5.26 -6.23 16.08
N ASP A 54 -5.60 -5.03 16.52
CA ASP A 54 -6.85 -4.35 16.17
C ASP A 54 -6.67 -3.43 14.97
N LEU A 55 -5.43 -2.91 14.77
CA LEU A 55 -5.07 -2.04 13.67
C LEU A 55 -3.64 -2.36 13.21
N CYS A 56 -3.45 -2.44 11.90
CA CYS A 56 -2.13 -2.39 11.26
C CYS A 56 -1.95 -1.02 10.60
N ILE A 57 -0.87 -0.31 10.93
CA ILE A 57 -0.43 0.91 10.23
C ILE A 57 0.66 0.47 9.28
N ILE A 58 0.48 0.66 7.98
CA ILE A 58 1.31 0.03 6.94
C ILE A 58 1.90 1.09 6.01
N ASP A 59 3.23 1.09 5.85
CA ASP A 59 3.85 1.70 4.69
C ASP A 59 3.71 0.79 3.46
N LEU A 60 3.56 1.39 2.30
CA LEU A 60 3.49 0.67 1.03
C LEU A 60 4.86 0.19 0.53
N GLU A 61 5.94 0.82 0.95
CA GLU A 61 7.31 0.42 0.63
C GLU A 61 7.90 -0.45 1.74
N LEU A 62 8.11 -1.73 1.43
CA LEU A 62 8.78 -2.68 2.32
C LEU A 62 9.88 -3.43 1.55
N PRO A 63 10.97 -3.83 2.21
CA PRO A 63 12.14 -4.39 1.53
C PRO A 63 11.91 -5.79 0.95
N ASP A 64 11.03 -6.57 1.52
CA ASP A 64 10.84 -7.98 1.21
C ASP A 64 9.47 -8.31 0.58
N MET A 65 8.51 -7.38 0.65
CA MET A 65 7.17 -7.56 0.07
C MET A 65 6.55 -6.21 -0.28
N ASN A 66 5.81 -6.17 -1.37
CA ASN A 66 5.01 -4.99 -1.71
C ASN A 66 3.85 -4.82 -0.72
N GLY A 67 3.64 -3.60 -0.22
CA GLY A 67 2.61 -3.30 0.77
C GLY A 67 1.19 -3.71 0.36
N PHE A 68 0.86 -3.66 -0.94
CA PHE A 68 -0.44 -4.13 -1.44
C PHE A 68 -0.61 -5.65 -1.28
N GLN A 69 0.47 -6.42 -1.48
CA GLN A 69 0.46 -7.86 -1.25
C GLN A 69 0.34 -8.17 0.23
N LEU A 70 1.03 -7.39 1.08
CA LEU A 70 0.92 -7.53 2.53
C LEU A 70 -0.51 -7.27 3.02
N ILE A 71 -1.19 -6.24 2.51
CA ILE A 71 -2.60 -5.95 2.83
C ILE A 71 -3.49 -7.16 2.50
N SER A 72 -3.33 -7.74 1.31
CA SER A 72 -4.09 -8.93 0.89
C SER A 72 -3.80 -10.14 1.78
N HIS A 73 -2.54 -10.31 2.19
CA HIS A 73 -2.12 -11.36 3.11
C HIS A 73 -2.73 -11.18 4.51
N LEU A 74 -2.71 -9.95 5.05
CA LEU A 74 -3.32 -9.62 6.33
C LEU A 74 -4.83 -9.83 6.32
N HIS A 75 -5.53 -9.45 5.27
CA HIS A 75 -6.97 -9.70 5.14
C HIS A 75 -7.34 -11.18 5.20
N SER A 76 -6.52 -12.05 4.58
CA SER A 76 -6.77 -13.49 4.62
C SER A 76 -6.46 -14.11 5.99
N ARG A 77 -5.51 -13.54 6.74
CA ARG A 77 -5.00 -14.10 7.99
C ARG A 77 -5.68 -13.53 9.25
N ILE A 78 -5.91 -12.23 9.25
CA ILE A 78 -6.52 -11.49 10.36
C ILE A 78 -7.62 -10.54 9.85
N PRO A 79 -8.73 -11.08 9.30
CA PRO A 79 -9.76 -10.30 8.60
C PRO A 79 -10.43 -9.22 9.46
N GLU A 80 -10.43 -9.37 10.77
CA GLU A 80 -11.01 -8.41 11.73
C GLU A 80 -10.08 -7.23 12.05
N CYS A 81 -8.81 -7.29 11.63
CA CYS A 81 -7.83 -6.23 11.89
C CYS A 81 -8.07 -5.06 10.93
N GLY A 82 -8.19 -3.85 11.48
CA GLY A 82 -8.26 -2.64 10.67
C GLY A 82 -6.93 -2.37 9.96
N ILE A 83 -6.99 -1.70 8.80
CA ILE A 83 -5.81 -1.30 8.04
C ILE A 83 -5.82 0.21 7.83
N LEU A 84 -4.75 0.87 8.30
CA LEU A 84 -4.41 2.25 8.03
C LEU A 84 -3.17 2.31 7.16
N ILE A 85 -3.28 2.88 5.99
CA ILE A 85 -2.13 3.15 5.12
C ILE A 85 -1.47 4.46 5.58
N TYR A 86 -0.15 4.43 5.76
CA TYR A 86 0.64 5.61 6.08
C TYR A 86 1.85 5.67 5.15
N THR A 87 1.76 6.48 4.10
CA THR A 87 2.70 6.45 2.97
C THR A 87 3.04 7.83 2.43
N MET A 88 4.20 7.94 1.78
CA MET A 88 4.58 9.15 1.00
C MET A 88 3.88 9.19 -0.37
N HIS A 89 3.27 8.09 -0.80
CA HIS A 89 2.72 7.91 -2.13
C HIS A 89 1.30 8.44 -2.24
N GLU A 90 1.13 9.52 -3.00
CA GLU A 90 -0.12 10.24 -3.22
C GLU A 90 -0.55 10.19 -4.70
N GLU A 91 0.13 9.39 -5.52
CA GLU A 91 -0.11 9.32 -6.95
C GLU A 91 -1.49 8.72 -7.26
N PRO A 92 -2.20 9.22 -8.28
CA PRO A 92 -3.55 8.77 -8.63
C PRO A 92 -3.67 7.25 -8.81
N TRP A 93 -2.65 6.61 -9.36
CA TRP A 93 -2.65 5.16 -9.55
C TRP A 93 -2.52 4.36 -8.24
N ILE A 94 -1.86 4.92 -7.21
CA ILE A 94 -1.84 4.37 -5.85
C ILE A 94 -3.23 4.46 -5.23
N ILE A 95 -3.86 5.63 -5.34
CA ILE A 95 -5.23 5.87 -4.84
C ILE A 95 -6.21 4.91 -5.52
N ALA A 96 -6.14 4.80 -6.86
CA ALA A 96 -6.96 3.86 -7.62
C ALA A 96 -6.73 2.40 -7.19
N LYS A 97 -5.51 2.00 -6.86
CA LYS A 97 -5.23 0.66 -6.37
C LYS A 97 -5.72 0.46 -4.93
N LEU A 98 -5.55 1.44 -4.06
CA LEU A 98 -6.06 1.39 -2.69
C LEU A 98 -7.60 1.29 -2.66
N SER A 99 -8.31 1.92 -3.64
CA SER A 99 -9.77 1.84 -3.72
C SER A 99 -10.29 0.42 -3.93
N THR A 100 -9.49 -0.47 -4.55
CA THR A 100 -9.85 -1.88 -4.74
C THR A 100 -9.68 -2.73 -3.47
N LEU A 101 -9.01 -2.20 -2.44
CA LEU A 101 -8.72 -2.91 -1.20
C LEU A 101 -9.68 -2.49 -0.07
N ASN A 102 -9.92 -3.42 0.85
CA ASN A 102 -10.75 -3.13 2.03
C ASN A 102 -9.91 -2.52 3.15
N ILE A 103 -9.51 -1.22 3.00
CA ILE A 103 -8.78 -0.48 4.03
C ILE A 103 -9.71 0.39 4.86
N ASN A 104 -9.32 0.69 6.09
CA ASN A 104 -10.10 1.48 7.04
C ASN A 104 -9.67 2.94 7.05
N GLY A 105 -8.46 3.23 6.55
CA GLY A 105 -7.96 4.60 6.46
C GLY A 105 -6.71 4.72 5.60
N ALA A 106 -6.42 5.97 5.22
CA ALA A 106 -5.17 6.35 4.57
C ALA A 106 -4.76 7.77 4.97
N VAL A 107 -3.50 7.94 5.35
CA VAL A 107 -2.88 9.21 5.74
C VAL A 107 -1.55 9.34 5.02
N SER A 108 -1.26 10.53 4.50
CA SER A 108 0.03 10.84 3.91
C SER A 108 1.11 11.01 4.99
N LYS A 109 2.34 10.55 4.72
CA LYS A 109 3.51 10.87 5.57
C LYS A 109 3.89 12.36 5.53
N ASN A 110 3.36 13.12 4.56
CA ASN A 110 3.48 14.58 4.53
C ASN A 110 2.50 15.31 5.46
N ALA A 111 1.52 14.60 6.01
CA ALA A 111 0.56 15.16 6.95
C ALA A 111 1.19 15.45 8.31
N SER A 112 0.53 16.26 9.11
CA SER A 112 0.98 16.56 10.47
C SER A 112 0.85 15.34 11.39
N THR A 113 1.68 15.31 12.45
CA THR A 113 1.57 14.26 13.49
C THR A 113 0.21 14.28 14.21
N SER A 114 -0.43 15.46 14.30
CA SER A 114 -1.79 15.58 14.82
C SER A 114 -2.80 14.85 13.95
N GLU A 115 -2.68 14.94 12.62
CA GLU A 115 -3.56 14.26 11.68
C GLU A 115 -3.45 12.72 11.79
N LEU A 116 -2.23 12.20 11.93
CA LEU A 116 -2.03 10.76 12.17
C LEU A 116 -2.65 10.32 13.52
N ARG A 117 -2.52 11.14 14.57
CA ARG A 117 -3.15 10.88 15.87
C ARG A 117 -4.68 10.82 15.75
N ASP A 118 -5.27 11.79 15.05
CA ASP A 118 -6.71 11.87 14.84
C ASP A 118 -7.21 10.67 14.04
N ALA A 119 -6.46 10.25 13.02
CA ALA A 119 -6.74 9.04 12.24
C ALA A 119 -6.77 7.79 13.13
N ILE A 120 -5.74 7.58 13.95
CA ILE A 120 -5.67 6.43 14.87
C ILE A 120 -6.84 6.46 15.87
N SER A 121 -7.14 7.63 16.44
CA SER A 121 -8.25 7.79 17.38
C SER A 121 -9.60 7.50 16.74
N THR A 122 -9.82 7.98 15.51
CA THR A 122 -11.05 7.77 14.74
C THR A 122 -11.24 6.28 14.41
N LEU A 123 -10.17 5.61 13.96
CA LEU A 123 -10.18 4.18 13.68
C LEU A 123 -10.42 3.32 14.92
N LYS A 124 -9.83 3.70 16.07
CA LYS A 124 -10.07 3.05 17.35
C LYS A 124 -11.56 3.08 17.74
N ASN A 125 -12.25 4.16 17.39
CA ASN A 125 -13.71 4.30 17.61
C ASN A 125 -14.55 3.55 16.55
N GLY A 126 -13.93 2.85 15.63
CA GLY A 126 -14.60 2.05 14.59
C GLY A 126 -15.06 2.86 13.38
N THR A 127 -14.63 4.11 13.24
CA THR A 127 -14.94 4.98 12.11
C THR A 127 -13.75 5.02 11.16
N ARG A 128 -14.01 5.09 9.86
CA ARG A 128 -12.97 5.19 8.83
C ARG A 128 -12.36 6.59 8.81
N TYR A 129 -11.10 6.69 8.39
CA TYR A 129 -10.41 7.97 8.26
C TYR A 129 -9.56 8.03 6.99
N PHE A 130 -9.77 9.03 6.17
CA PHE A 130 -8.96 9.32 4.98
C PHE A 130 -8.55 10.79 5.02
N SER A 131 -7.24 11.05 4.95
CA SER A 131 -6.73 12.42 4.81
C SER A 131 -7.22 13.04 3.49
N ASN A 132 -7.11 14.36 3.37
CA ASN A 132 -7.68 15.09 2.22
C ASN A 132 -7.23 14.52 0.86
N VAL A 133 -5.95 14.14 0.74
CA VAL A 133 -5.40 13.53 -0.49
C VAL A 133 -6.07 12.20 -0.84
N PHE A 134 -6.47 11.45 0.18
CA PHE A 134 -7.12 10.14 0.04
C PHE A 134 -8.65 10.20 0.19
N SER A 135 -9.25 11.40 0.21
CA SER A 135 -10.70 11.58 0.44
C SER A 135 -11.59 10.87 -0.61
N GLU A 136 -11.07 10.66 -1.82
CA GLU A 136 -11.77 9.91 -2.87
C GLU A 136 -12.02 8.44 -2.48
N LEU A 137 -11.14 7.83 -1.68
CA LEU A 137 -11.31 6.46 -1.20
C LEU A 137 -12.55 6.27 -0.31
N ASP A 138 -12.99 7.33 0.36
CA ASP A 138 -14.19 7.29 1.19
C ASP A 138 -15.47 7.46 0.36
N LYS A 139 -15.41 8.26 -0.70
CA LYS A 139 -16.52 8.53 -1.61
C LYS A 139 -16.83 7.34 -2.52
N GLU A 140 -15.82 6.63 -3.00
CA GLU A 140 -15.99 5.50 -3.91
C GLU A 140 -16.73 4.31 -3.26
N LYS A 141 -16.59 4.10 -1.96
CA LYS A 141 -17.36 3.05 -1.26
C LYS A 141 -18.82 3.42 -0.98
N GLN A 142 -19.20 4.68 -1.19
CA GLN A 142 -20.60 5.15 -1.12
C GLN A 142 -21.29 5.12 -2.50
N ASN A 143 -20.51 5.13 -3.60
CA ASN A 143 -21.02 5.05 -4.97
C ASN A 143 -20.19 4.04 -5.76
N THR A 144 -20.72 2.85 -5.88
CA THR A 144 -20.18 1.74 -6.66
C THR A 144 -19.78 2.12 -8.08
N LEU A 145 -18.48 2.29 -8.34
CA LEU A 145 -17.75 1.82 -9.53
C LEU A 145 -16.26 2.09 -9.30
N PRO A 146 -15.40 1.07 -9.18
CA PRO A 146 -13.97 1.28 -9.04
C PRO A 146 -13.42 1.93 -10.32
N HIS A 147 -12.60 2.97 -10.19
CA HIS A 147 -11.64 3.31 -11.24
C HIS A 147 -10.79 2.05 -11.45
N ALA A 148 -11.12 1.32 -12.49
CA ALA A 148 -10.41 0.10 -12.83
C ALA A 148 -8.94 0.45 -13.01
N LEU A 149 -8.07 -0.19 -12.22
CA LEU A 149 -6.63 -0.17 -12.50
C LEU A 149 -6.45 -0.47 -13.98
N PRO A 150 -5.55 0.24 -14.69
CA PRO A 150 -5.34 -0.01 -16.10
C PRO A 150 -4.95 -1.48 -16.28
N GLU A 151 -5.83 -2.25 -16.88
CA GLU A 151 -5.62 -3.68 -17.07
C GLU A 151 -4.48 -3.87 -18.08
N LEU A 152 -3.35 -4.33 -17.58
CA LEU A 152 -2.22 -4.66 -18.42
C LEU A 152 -2.49 -6.01 -19.09
N SER A 153 -2.41 -6.04 -20.42
CA SER A 153 -2.44 -7.29 -21.17
C SER A 153 -1.27 -8.20 -20.76
N ARG A 154 -1.40 -9.50 -21.01
CA ARG A 154 -0.34 -10.48 -20.74
C ARG A 154 1.02 -10.04 -21.31
N ARG A 155 1.04 -9.52 -22.52
CA ARG A 155 2.26 -9.04 -23.20
C ARG A 155 2.83 -7.77 -22.58
N GLU A 156 2.00 -6.86 -22.12
CA GLU A 156 2.44 -5.68 -21.38
C GLU A 156 3.08 -6.07 -20.04
N LYS A 157 2.52 -7.04 -19.32
CA LYS A 157 3.10 -7.59 -18.08
C LYS A 157 4.46 -8.24 -18.33
N GLU A 158 4.60 -9.04 -19.39
CA GLU A 158 5.86 -9.68 -19.77
C GLU A 158 6.96 -8.62 -20.06
N VAL A 159 6.64 -7.60 -20.87
CA VAL A 159 7.57 -6.51 -21.20
C VAL A 159 7.94 -5.72 -19.94
N LEU A 160 6.98 -5.39 -19.08
CA LEU A 160 7.21 -4.68 -17.84
C LEU A 160 8.13 -5.45 -16.88
N ALA A 161 7.93 -6.77 -16.77
CA ALA A 161 8.77 -7.63 -15.94
C ALA A 161 10.25 -7.62 -16.41
N TYR A 162 10.51 -7.66 -17.72
CA TYR A 162 11.86 -7.58 -18.25
C TYR A 162 12.47 -6.18 -18.08
N LEU A 163 11.69 -5.12 -18.26
CA LEU A 163 12.14 -3.75 -17.95
C LEU A 163 12.53 -3.60 -16.49
N SER A 164 11.81 -4.23 -15.59
CA SER A 164 12.11 -4.23 -14.15
C SER A 164 13.40 -4.96 -13.78
N GLN A 165 13.85 -5.88 -14.64
CA GLN A 165 15.14 -6.57 -14.53
C GLN A 165 16.30 -5.78 -15.17
N GLY A 166 16.00 -4.59 -15.72
CA GLY A 166 17.01 -3.73 -16.34
C GLY A 166 17.35 -4.08 -17.79
N LEU A 167 16.59 -4.99 -18.45
CA LEU A 167 16.86 -5.39 -19.82
C LEU A 167 16.55 -4.25 -20.80
N SER A 168 17.41 -4.11 -21.81
CA SER A 168 17.24 -3.19 -22.93
C SER A 168 16.12 -3.64 -23.87
N THR A 169 15.60 -2.70 -24.67
CA THR A 169 14.59 -3.00 -25.69
C THR A 169 15.05 -4.10 -26.67
N SER A 170 16.35 -4.13 -27.01
CA SER A 170 16.93 -5.15 -27.89
C SER A 170 16.92 -6.54 -27.25
N GLU A 171 17.33 -6.66 -26.00
CA GLU A 171 17.34 -7.93 -25.26
C GLU A 171 15.91 -8.47 -25.09
N ILE A 172 14.96 -7.60 -24.74
CA ILE A 172 13.55 -7.97 -24.62
C ILE A 172 12.99 -8.46 -25.95
N SER A 173 13.37 -7.81 -27.07
CA SER A 173 12.92 -8.21 -28.40
C SER A 173 13.39 -9.62 -28.77
N GLN A 174 14.62 -9.97 -28.42
CA GLN A 174 15.19 -11.30 -28.62
C GLN A 174 14.48 -12.36 -27.74
N LEU A 175 14.29 -12.07 -26.46
CA LEU A 175 13.65 -13.00 -25.53
C LEU A 175 12.19 -13.28 -25.87
N LEU A 176 11.46 -12.29 -26.35
CA LEU A 176 10.03 -12.43 -26.68
C LEU A 176 9.78 -12.79 -28.15
N PHE A 177 10.85 -12.89 -28.97
CA PHE A 177 10.77 -13.14 -30.42
C PHE A 177 9.89 -12.10 -31.13
N LEU A 178 10.04 -10.82 -30.76
CA LEU A 178 9.31 -9.69 -31.32
C LEU A 178 10.26 -8.66 -31.93
N SER A 179 9.75 -7.81 -32.84
CA SER A 179 10.55 -6.72 -33.37
C SER A 179 10.84 -5.65 -32.29
N ILE A 180 11.96 -4.93 -32.42
CA ILE A 180 12.30 -3.79 -31.57
C ILE A 180 11.16 -2.75 -31.56
N ASN A 181 10.56 -2.48 -32.70
CA ASN A 181 9.44 -1.55 -32.84
C ASN A 181 8.22 -2.01 -32.06
N THR A 182 7.97 -3.32 -32.03
CA THR A 182 6.87 -3.89 -31.24
C THR A 182 7.10 -3.68 -29.73
N ILE A 183 8.33 -3.88 -29.24
CA ILE A 183 8.66 -3.62 -27.84
C ILE A 183 8.57 -2.13 -27.50
N GLN A 184 9.02 -1.24 -28.41
CA GLN A 184 8.85 0.20 -28.21
C GLN A 184 7.36 0.61 -28.12
N THR A 185 6.49 -0.03 -28.92
CA THR A 185 5.06 0.19 -28.86
C THR A 185 4.48 -0.25 -27.51
N TYR A 186 4.88 -1.42 -26.97
CA TYR A 186 4.47 -1.86 -25.65
C TYR A 186 4.98 -0.92 -24.55
N ARG A 187 6.22 -0.45 -24.61
CA ARG A 187 6.77 0.53 -23.66
C ARG A 187 5.96 1.82 -23.67
N LYS A 188 5.62 2.35 -24.86
CA LYS A 188 4.81 3.56 -24.98
C LYS A 188 3.43 3.36 -24.34
N ARG A 189 2.75 2.25 -24.65
CA ARG A 189 1.43 1.91 -24.05
C ARG A 189 1.51 1.75 -22.53
N LEU A 190 2.58 1.13 -22.02
CA LEU A 190 2.81 0.99 -20.61
C LEU A 190 3.01 2.36 -19.94
N MET A 191 3.81 3.24 -20.55
CA MET A 191 4.01 4.60 -20.05
C MET A 191 2.71 5.41 -20.03
N GLU A 192 1.88 5.28 -21.07
CA GLU A 192 0.56 5.92 -21.14
C GLU A 192 -0.40 5.35 -20.09
N LYS A 193 -0.51 4.01 -19.99
CA LYS A 193 -1.42 3.34 -19.04
C LYS A 193 -1.05 3.58 -17.58
N LEU A 194 0.24 3.64 -17.26
CA LEU A 194 0.75 3.85 -15.91
C LEU A 194 1.11 5.32 -15.65
N GLU A 195 0.82 6.22 -16.60
CA GLU A 195 1.12 7.65 -16.52
C GLU A 195 2.59 7.93 -16.13
N ALA A 196 3.52 7.09 -16.62
CA ALA A 196 4.93 7.20 -16.30
C ALA A 196 5.65 8.15 -17.26
N LYS A 197 6.46 9.06 -16.72
CA LYS A 197 7.24 10.05 -17.51
C LYS A 197 8.54 9.48 -18.06
N ASN A 198 9.07 8.43 -17.47
CA ASN A 198 10.30 7.76 -17.86
C ASN A 198 10.29 6.28 -17.46
N VAL A 199 11.31 5.53 -17.91
CA VAL A 199 11.39 4.08 -17.66
C VAL A 199 11.58 3.76 -16.17
N ALA A 200 12.33 4.58 -15.44
CA ALA A 200 12.53 4.37 -14.01
C ALA A 200 11.19 4.46 -13.24
N GLU A 201 10.40 5.48 -13.54
CA GLU A 201 9.05 5.64 -12.99
C GLU A 201 8.11 4.52 -13.44
N LEU A 202 8.22 4.07 -14.70
CA LEU A 202 7.46 2.93 -15.23
C LEU A 202 7.74 1.64 -14.44
N VAL A 203 9.02 1.36 -14.21
CA VAL A 203 9.46 0.18 -13.44
C VAL A 203 9.01 0.28 -11.98
N TYR A 204 9.13 1.46 -11.39
CA TYR A 204 8.67 1.71 -10.01
C TYR A 204 7.17 1.42 -9.87
N LYS A 205 6.34 2.04 -10.72
CA LYS A 205 4.88 1.81 -10.74
C LYS A 205 4.53 0.36 -11.06
N GLY A 206 5.30 -0.28 -11.93
CA GLY A 206 5.11 -1.67 -12.32
C GLY A 206 5.38 -2.70 -11.21
N LYS A 207 6.28 -2.41 -10.27
CA LYS A 207 6.53 -3.27 -9.10
C LYS A 207 5.32 -3.36 -8.17
N SER A 208 4.42 -2.41 -8.27
CA SER A 208 3.23 -2.31 -7.41
C SER A 208 1.97 -2.94 -8.03
N LEU A 209 2.06 -3.47 -9.27
CA LEU A 209 1.01 -4.19 -9.99
C LEU A 209 1.13 -5.71 -9.82
#